data_c57e98727d24d3562d84f9ab16a9d116
#
_entry.id   c57e98727d24d3562d84f9ab16a9d116
#
_cell.length_a   1.000
_cell.length_b   1.000
_cell.length_c   1.000
_cell.angle_alpha   90.00
_cell.angle_beta   90.00
_cell.angle_gamma   90.00
#
_symmetry.space_group_name_H-M   'P 1'
#
loop_
_entity.id
_entity.type
_entity.pdbx_description
1 polymer ?
#
loop_
_entity_poly.entity_id
_entity_poly.type
_entity_poly.pdbx_seq_one_letter_code
_entity_poly.pdbx_strand_id
1 'polypeptide(L)'
;MSLRLEKFFGAWMHEYKPDYGSAETGLDRFVAYCKAAEFIGKSAALATREAGPERQLCAFVVAAEDTDVWGDEPIWIEDTVVGFVTSGGFAHYRHKSVALGFVPSDWARAGLEVEIEILGARRPATLVTEPLFDPAGVRMPA
;
A
#
# COMPACT_ATOMS: atom_id res chain seq x y z
N MET A 1 -3.69 -2.09 -15.45
CA MET A 1 -3.72 -1.91 -13.97
C MET A 1 -3.10 -3.10 -13.23
N SER A 2 -3.41 -4.34 -13.57
CA SER A 2 -2.98 -5.56 -12.86
C SER A 2 -1.46 -5.63 -12.58
N LEU A 3 -0.62 -5.42 -13.59
CA LEU A 3 0.84 -5.53 -13.44
C LEU A 3 1.44 -4.63 -12.33
N ARG A 4 0.95 -3.40 -12.19
CA ARG A 4 1.45 -2.53 -11.14
C ARG A 4 1.03 -3.01 -9.74
N LEU A 5 -0.22 -3.51 -9.63
CA LEU A 5 -0.73 -4.05 -8.37
C LEU A 5 0.07 -5.28 -7.93
N GLU A 6 0.42 -6.18 -8.86
CA GLU A 6 1.23 -7.35 -8.56
C GLU A 6 2.67 -7.00 -8.14
N LYS A 7 3.18 -5.83 -8.54
CA LYS A 7 4.48 -5.27 -8.14
C LYS A 7 4.36 -4.32 -6.93
N PHE A 8 3.16 -4.09 -6.41
CA PHE A 8 2.87 -3.11 -5.36
C PHE A 8 3.33 -1.70 -5.71
N PHE A 9 3.23 -1.35 -6.98
CA PHE A 9 3.53 0.00 -7.43
C PHE A 9 2.28 0.87 -7.31
N GLY A 10 2.38 1.90 -6.51
CA GLY A 10 1.37 2.95 -6.44
C GLY A 10 1.25 3.72 -7.76
N ALA A 11 0.18 4.45 -7.91
CA ALA A 11 -0.07 5.31 -9.05
C ALA A 11 -0.22 6.77 -8.61
N TRP A 12 0.13 7.69 -9.51
CA TRP A 12 -0.16 9.10 -9.32
C TRP A 12 -1.67 9.32 -9.17
N MET A 13 -2.07 10.22 -8.29
CA MET A 13 -3.45 10.54 -7.92
C MET A 13 -4.19 9.48 -7.06
N HIS A 14 -3.62 8.31 -6.84
CA HIS A 14 -4.13 7.30 -5.93
C HIS A 14 -3.27 7.24 -4.67
N GLU A 15 -2.15 6.54 -4.75
CA GLU A 15 -1.20 6.37 -3.65
C GLU A 15 -0.18 7.50 -3.57
N TYR A 16 0.20 8.08 -4.71
CA TYR A 16 1.23 9.11 -4.81
C TYR A 16 0.60 10.46 -5.12
N LYS A 17 0.16 11.14 -4.09
CA LYS A 17 -0.40 12.49 -4.14
C LYS A 17 0.17 13.35 -3.00
N PRO A 18 0.04 14.68 -3.07
CA PRO A 18 0.64 15.58 -2.08
C PRO A 18 0.21 15.35 -0.62
N ASP A 19 -0.92 14.64 -0.42
CA ASP A 19 -1.46 14.34 0.90
C ASP A 19 -0.63 13.31 1.69
N TYR A 20 0.25 12.57 0.99
CA TYR A 20 1.04 11.49 1.58
C TYR A 20 2.54 11.74 1.44
N GLY A 21 3.26 11.58 2.55
CA GLY A 21 4.71 11.69 2.57
C GLY A 21 5.41 10.45 2.00
N SER A 22 6.71 10.59 1.71
CA SER A 22 7.54 9.50 1.20
C SER A 22 7.63 8.32 2.18
N ALA A 23 7.64 8.58 3.48
CA ALA A 23 7.68 7.55 4.52
C ALA A 23 6.37 6.76 4.57
N GLU A 24 5.21 7.41 4.38
CA GLU A 24 3.90 6.76 4.35
C GLU A 24 3.72 5.85 3.13
N THR A 25 4.29 6.24 2.00
CA THR A 25 4.11 5.56 0.70
C THR A 25 5.20 4.55 0.35
N GLY A 26 6.20 4.36 1.24
CA GLY A 26 7.33 3.48 0.99
C GLY A 26 8.33 4.01 -0.05
N LEU A 27 8.20 5.28 -0.44
CA LEU A 27 9.12 5.96 -1.37
C LEU A 27 10.34 6.57 -0.68
N ASP A 28 10.44 6.44 0.63
CA ASP A 28 11.51 7.01 1.45
C ASP A 28 12.90 6.58 0.99
N ARG A 29 13.01 5.37 0.44
CA ARG A 29 14.25 4.83 -0.16
C ARG A 29 14.79 5.65 -1.34
N PHE A 30 13.97 6.48 -1.97
CA PHE A 30 14.37 7.34 -3.08
C PHE A 30 14.78 8.74 -2.63
N VAL A 31 14.59 9.08 -1.36
CA VAL A 31 14.96 10.37 -0.80
C VAL A 31 16.43 10.37 -0.40
N ALA A 32 17.23 11.23 -1.01
CA ALA A 32 18.67 11.29 -0.77
C ALA A 32 19.02 12.08 0.51
N TYR A 33 18.65 11.58 1.67
CA TYR A 33 18.87 12.23 2.97
C TYR A 33 20.34 12.56 3.26
N CYS A 34 21.27 11.69 2.84
CA CYS A 34 22.70 11.85 3.08
C CYS A 34 23.38 12.81 2.08
N LYS A 35 22.63 13.36 1.12
CA LYS A 35 23.17 14.34 0.17
C LYS A 35 23.61 15.61 0.91
N ALA A 36 24.83 16.08 0.64
CA ALA A 36 25.37 17.28 1.26
C ALA A 36 24.60 18.56 0.87
N ALA A 37 24.09 18.61 -0.36
CA ALA A 37 23.27 19.74 -0.81
C ALA A 37 21.88 19.72 -0.15
N GLU A 38 21.44 20.89 0.23
CA GLU A 38 20.08 21.09 0.72
C GLU A 38 19.07 21.04 -0.43
N PHE A 39 17.84 20.60 -0.12
CA PHE A 39 16.70 20.62 -1.03
C PHE A 39 15.42 20.98 -0.26
N ILE A 40 14.44 21.51 -0.97
CA ILE A 40 13.15 21.90 -0.38
C ILE A 40 12.48 20.67 0.22
N GLY A 41 12.08 20.77 1.51
CA GLY A 41 11.41 19.70 2.23
C GLY A 41 12.33 18.68 2.93
N LYS A 42 13.67 18.78 2.82
CA LYS A 42 14.60 17.84 3.47
C LYS A 42 14.39 17.75 4.98
N SER A 43 14.29 18.89 5.66
CA SER A 43 14.08 18.95 7.11
C SER A 43 12.74 18.34 7.54
N ALA A 44 11.67 18.63 6.79
CA ALA A 44 10.36 18.05 7.06
C ALA A 44 10.35 16.54 6.83
N ALA A 45 10.96 16.06 5.76
CA ALA A 45 11.07 14.63 5.47
C ALA A 45 11.91 13.88 6.53
N LEU A 46 13.00 14.49 7.01
CA LEU A 46 13.79 13.93 8.12
C LEU A 46 12.96 13.86 9.41
N ALA A 47 12.23 14.91 9.76
CA ALA A 47 11.39 14.92 10.95
C ALA A 47 10.30 13.85 10.90
N THR A 48 9.62 13.68 9.76
CA THR A 48 8.62 12.61 9.56
C THR A 48 9.25 11.22 9.69
N ARG A 49 10.44 11.03 9.11
CA ARG A 49 11.16 9.76 9.21
C ARG A 49 11.57 9.41 10.64
N GLU A 50 12.02 10.40 11.42
CA GLU A 50 12.42 10.24 12.83
C GLU A 50 11.22 9.95 13.74
N ALA A 51 10.10 10.63 13.52
CA ALA A 51 8.86 10.41 14.26
C ALA A 51 8.17 9.09 13.90
N GLY A 52 8.42 8.56 12.70
CA GLY A 52 7.66 7.49 12.07
C GLY A 52 6.38 8.01 11.39
N PRO A 53 5.94 7.39 10.32
CA PRO A 53 4.70 7.77 9.64
C PRO A 53 3.48 7.37 10.48
N GLU A 54 2.41 8.18 10.47
CA GLU A 54 1.16 7.87 11.17
C GLU A 54 0.42 6.68 10.53
N ARG A 55 0.54 6.57 9.21
CA ARG A 55 -0.06 5.50 8.40
C ARG A 55 0.94 4.99 7.38
N GLN A 56 0.68 3.82 6.85
CA GLN A 56 1.55 3.20 5.86
C GLN A 56 0.75 2.60 4.73
N LEU A 57 1.22 2.79 3.50
CA LEU A 57 0.71 2.11 2.33
C LEU A 57 1.07 0.63 2.40
N CYS A 58 0.05 -0.20 2.37
CA CYS A 58 0.16 -1.65 2.44
C CYS A 58 -0.52 -2.30 1.24
N ALA A 59 -0.16 -3.55 0.98
CA ALA A 59 -0.83 -4.39 0.02
C ALA A 59 -1.58 -5.52 0.73
N PHE A 60 -2.71 -5.91 0.16
CA PHE A 60 -3.59 -6.93 0.70
C PHE A 60 -3.94 -7.95 -0.38
N VAL A 61 -3.92 -9.22 -0.02
CA VAL A 61 -4.54 -10.29 -0.81
C VAL A 61 -5.95 -10.46 -0.26
N VAL A 62 -6.95 -10.33 -1.13
CA VAL A 62 -8.37 -10.30 -0.74
C VAL A 62 -9.04 -11.59 -1.19
N ALA A 63 -9.82 -12.20 -0.31
CA ALA A 63 -10.64 -13.37 -0.60
C ALA A 63 -11.96 -12.91 -1.25
N ALA A 64 -11.89 -12.48 -2.51
CA ALA A 64 -13.02 -12.08 -3.31
C ALA A 64 -13.05 -12.93 -4.60
N GLU A 65 -14.11 -13.72 -4.78
CA GLU A 65 -14.25 -14.64 -5.92
C GLU A 65 -15.20 -14.09 -6.99
N ASP A 66 -16.14 -13.27 -6.59
CA ASP A 66 -17.27 -12.78 -7.39
C ASP A 66 -17.17 -11.30 -7.76
N THR A 67 -16.23 -10.59 -7.16
CA THR A 67 -16.02 -9.15 -7.40
C THR A 67 -14.58 -8.77 -7.09
N ASP A 68 -14.12 -7.67 -7.68
CA ASP A 68 -12.80 -7.11 -7.37
C ASP A 68 -12.92 -5.86 -6.49
N VAL A 69 -11.85 -5.60 -5.77
CA VAL A 69 -11.64 -4.32 -5.08
C VAL A 69 -11.41 -3.23 -6.12
N TRP A 70 -11.97 -2.07 -5.90
CA TRP A 70 -11.85 -0.95 -6.83
C TRP A 70 -10.98 0.19 -6.27
N GLY A 71 -11.40 0.74 -5.16
CA GLY A 71 -10.83 1.87 -4.44
C GLY A 71 -11.87 2.52 -3.54
N ASP A 72 -11.40 3.18 -2.49
CA ASP A 72 -12.19 3.83 -1.45
C ASP A 72 -12.98 2.89 -0.52
N GLU A 73 -12.84 1.57 -0.68
CA GLU A 73 -13.44 0.61 0.25
C GLU A 73 -12.80 0.71 1.63
N PRO A 74 -13.60 0.68 2.72
CA PRO A 74 -13.08 0.69 4.07
C PRO A 74 -12.39 -0.62 4.44
N ILE A 75 -11.29 -0.49 5.19
CA ILE A 75 -10.55 -1.60 5.77
C ILE A 75 -10.96 -1.71 7.24
N TRP A 76 -11.43 -2.88 7.65
CA TRP A 76 -11.95 -3.16 8.97
C TRP A 76 -11.03 -4.09 9.75
N ILE A 77 -10.89 -3.81 11.03
CA ILE A 77 -10.41 -4.77 12.03
C ILE A 77 -11.51 -4.87 13.07
N GLU A 78 -12.09 -6.05 13.20
CA GLU A 78 -13.29 -6.26 14.01
C GLU A 78 -14.42 -5.31 13.56
N ASP A 79 -14.91 -4.44 14.44
CA ASP A 79 -15.97 -3.48 14.15
C ASP A 79 -15.46 -2.03 13.96
N THR A 80 -14.15 -1.88 13.72
CA THR A 80 -13.54 -0.55 13.56
C THR A 80 -12.94 -0.40 12.18
N VAL A 81 -13.30 0.70 11.48
CA VAL A 81 -12.61 1.10 10.24
C VAL A 81 -11.25 1.66 10.61
N VAL A 82 -10.20 0.98 10.17
CA VAL A 82 -8.81 1.36 10.45
C VAL A 82 -8.11 2.04 9.28
N GLY A 83 -8.68 1.96 8.08
CA GLY A 83 -8.07 2.52 6.89
C GLY A 83 -8.99 2.42 5.68
N PHE A 84 -8.42 2.64 4.52
CA PHE A 84 -9.14 2.59 3.25
C PHE A 84 -8.25 2.11 2.12
N VAL A 85 -8.87 1.48 1.14
CA VAL A 85 -8.24 1.05 -0.11
C VAL A 85 -8.05 2.26 -1.03
N THR A 86 -6.91 2.35 -1.68
CA THR A 86 -6.63 3.39 -2.67
C THR A 86 -6.77 2.87 -4.10
N SER A 87 -6.50 1.60 -4.30
CA SER A 87 -6.68 0.94 -5.59
C SER A 87 -6.70 -0.57 -5.43
N GLY A 88 -7.43 -1.24 -6.30
CA GLY A 88 -7.53 -2.68 -6.29
C GLY A 88 -7.76 -3.26 -7.68
N GLY A 89 -7.84 -4.58 -7.75
CA GLY A 89 -8.13 -5.32 -8.94
C GLY A 89 -7.56 -6.75 -8.91
N PHE A 90 -7.76 -7.47 -9.98
CA PHE A 90 -7.34 -8.85 -10.10
C PHE A 90 -5.87 -8.98 -10.55
N ALA A 91 -5.09 -9.72 -9.79
CA ALA A 91 -3.71 -10.08 -10.08
C ALA A 91 -3.68 -11.35 -10.94
N HIS A 92 -3.59 -11.18 -12.25
CA HIS A 92 -3.73 -12.28 -13.21
C HIS A 92 -2.65 -13.34 -13.11
N TYR A 93 -1.43 -12.96 -12.75
CA TYR A 93 -0.31 -13.90 -12.60
C TYR A 93 -0.51 -14.83 -11.39
N ARG A 94 -1.06 -14.31 -10.30
CA ARG A 94 -1.26 -15.06 -9.06
C ARG A 94 -2.70 -15.54 -8.87
N HIS A 95 -3.61 -15.16 -9.76
CA HIS A 95 -5.04 -15.49 -9.65
C HIS A 95 -5.64 -15.11 -8.28
N LYS A 96 -5.37 -13.87 -7.86
CA LYS A 96 -5.82 -13.32 -6.58
C LYS A 96 -6.36 -11.91 -6.77
N SER A 97 -7.39 -11.56 -6.02
CA SER A 97 -7.77 -10.16 -5.87
C SER A 97 -6.78 -9.45 -4.94
N VAL A 98 -6.35 -8.25 -5.30
CA VAL A 98 -5.31 -7.49 -4.60
C VAL A 98 -5.77 -6.06 -4.41
N ALA A 99 -5.50 -5.50 -3.24
CA ALA A 99 -5.73 -4.11 -2.92
C ALA A 99 -4.43 -3.44 -2.43
N LEU A 100 -4.31 -2.15 -2.72
CA LEU A 100 -3.39 -1.23 -2.04
C LEU A 100 -4.23 -0.31 -1.16
N GLY A 101 -3.75 -0.01 0.04
CA GLY A 101 -4.50 0.84 0.96
C GLY A 101 -3.65 1.32 2.11
N PHE A 102 -4.12 2.35 2.81
CA PHE A 102 -3.46 2.89 3.99
C PHE A 102 -4.08 2.34 5.26
N VAL A 103 -3.22 1.93 6.19
CA VAL A 103 -3.59 1.58 7.57
C VAL A 103 -2.65 2.30 8.53
N PRO A 104 -3.02 2.52 9.81
CA PRO A 104 -2.11 3.05 10.82
C PRO A 104 -0.83 2.21 10.90
N SER A 105 0.31 2.87 11.09
CA SER A 105 1.63 2.21 11.04
C SER A 105 1.77 1.08 12.06
N ASP A 106 1.12 1.18 13.22
CA ASP A 106 1.12 0.14 14.25
C ASP A 106 0.50 -1.19 13.79
N TRP A 107 -0.35 -1.14 12.77
CA TRP A 107 -1.00 -2.31 12.18
C TRP A 107 -0.28 -2.82 10.91
N ALA A 108 0.67 -2.07 10.37
CA ALA A 108 1.35 -2.36 9.11
C ALA A 108 2.38 -3.51 9.24
N ARG A 109 1.90 -4.73 9.50
CA ARG A 109 2.74 -5.93 9.65
C ARG A 109 2.25 -7.08 8.76
N ALA A 110 3.20 -7.85 8.24
CA ALA A 110 2.89 -9.02 7.42
C ALA A 110 2.00 -10.02 8.16
N GLY A 111 1.03 -10.56 7.46
CA GLY A 111 0.10 -11.55 8.01
C GLY A 111 -1.02 -10.95 8.87
N LEU A 112 -1.15 -9.63 8.95
CA LEU A 112 -2.31 -9.01 9.58
C LEU A 112 -3.57 -9.40 8.79
N GLU A 113 -4.53 -9.99 9.49
CA GLU A 113 -5.84 -10.28 8.95
C GLU A 113 -6.77 -9.08 9.16
N VAL A 114 -7.43 -8.68 8.09
CA VAL A 114 -8.39 -7.58 8.06
C VAL A 114 -9.60 -7.98 7.21
N GLU A 115 -10.62 -7.17 7.20
CA GLU A 115 -11.72 -7.29 6.25
C GLU A 115 -11.79 -6.03 5.36
N ILE A 116 -12.06 -6.22 4.08
CA ILE A 116 -12.33 -5.12 3.13
C ILE A 116 -13.79 -5.22 2.72
N GLU A 117 -14.53 -4.14 2.90
CA GLU A 117 -15.94 -4.10 2.58
C GLU A 117 -16.15 -3.72 1.12
N ILE A 118 -16.57 -4.68 0.32
CA ILE A 118 -16.82 -4.53 -1.10
C ILE A 118 -18.32 -4.66 -1.34
N LEU A 119 -18.95 -3.61 -1.87
CA LEU A 119 -20.38 -3.58 -2.17
C LEU A 119 -21.26 -4.00 -0.96
N GLY A 120 -20.87 -3.56 0.25
CA GLY A 120 -21.60 -3.85 1.48
C GLY A 120 -21.35 -5.24 2.09
N ALA A 121 -20.43 -6.03 1.53
CA ALA A 121 -20.01 -7.32 2.08
C ALA A 121 -18.54 -7.28 2.51
N ARG A 122 -18.28 -7.62 3.76
CA ARG A 122 -16.92 -7.73 4.29
C ARG A 122 -16.25 -9.00 3.77
N ARG A 123 -15.07 -8.85 3.16
CA ARG A 123 -14.28 -9.93 2.58
C ARG A 123 -12.97 -10.05 3.35
N PRO A 124 -12.59 -11.25 3.79
CA PRO A 124 -11.30 -11.44 4.45
C PRO A 124 -10.14 -11.02 3.55
N ALA A 125 -9.16 -10.36 4.14
CA ALA A 125 -7.96 -9.94 3.44
C ALA A 125 -6.74 -10.06 4.35
N THR A 126 -5.59 -10.41 3.76
CA THR A 126 -4.33 -10.56 4.49
C THR A 126 -3.33 -9.53 3.99
N LEU A 127 -2.73 -8.78 4.89
CA LEU A 127 -1.65 -7.85 4.58
C LEU A 127 -0.38 -8.62 4.18
N VAL A 128 0.18 -8.23 3.04
CA VAL A 128 1.43 -8.78 2.51
C VAL A 128 2.46 -7.68 2.29
N THR A 129 3.72 -7.98 2.55
CA THR A 129 4.82 -7.02 2.48
C THR A 129 5.69 -7.17 1.24
N GLU A 130 5.57 -8.32 0.56
CA GLU A 130 6.34 -8.59 -0.65
C GLU A 130 5.43 -8.59 -1.88
N PRO A 131 5.89 -8.01 -3.00
CA PRO A 131 5.17 -8.07 -4.26
C PRO A 131 4.82 -9.50 -4.67
N LEU A 132 3.63 -9.70 -5.20
CA LEU A 132 3.16 -11.02 -5.64
C LEU A 132 3.92 -11.53 -6.87
N PHE A 133 4.45 -10.61 -7.68
CA PHE A 133 5.23 -10.93 -8.86
C PHE A 133 6.65 -10.37 -8.75
N ASP A 134 7.64 -11.24 -8.95
CA ASP A 134 9.06 -10.90 -9.05
C ASP A 134 9.53 -9.92 -7.93
N PRO A 135 9.43 -10.29 -6.64
CA PRO A 135 9.73 -9.39 -5.54
C PRO A 135 11.18 -8.87 -5.58
N ALA A 136 12.12 -9.67 -6.05
CA ALA A 136 13.52 -9.28 -6.19
C ALA A 136 13.81 -8.42 -7.44
N GLY A 137 12.85 -8.23 -8.34
CA GLY A 137 13.03 -7.43 -9.55
C GLY A 137 13.95 -8.05 -10.63
N VAL A 138 14.22 -9.34 -10.56
CA VAL A 138 15.19 -10.02 -11.45
C VAL A 138 14.68 -10.19 -12.89
N ARG A 139 13.37 -10.09 -13.08
CA ARG A 139 12.72 -10.19 -14.41
C ARG A 139 12.53 -8.85 -15.10
N MET A 140 12.88 -7.77 -14.44
CA MET A 140 12.89 -6.42 -14.99
C MET A 140 14.34 -5.94 -15.07
N PRO A 141 15.13 -6.41 -16.04
CA PRO A 141 16.48 -5.92 -16.20
C PRO A 141 16.48 -4.44 -16.54
N ALA A 142 17.45 -3.71 -15.97
CA ALA A 142 17.69 -2.30 -16.25
C ALA A 142 18.22 -2.12 -17.69
#